data_c0f30a23a84555b65c249ed523105a5c
#
_entry.id   c0f30a23a84555b65c249ed523105a5c
#
_cell.length_a   1.000
_cell.length_b   1.000
_cell.length_c   1.000
_cell.angle_alpha   90.00
_cell.angle_beta   90.00
_cell.angle_gamma   90.00
#
_symmetry.space_group_name_H-M   'P 1'
#
loop_
_entity.id
_entity.type
_entity.pdbx_description
1 polymer ?
#
loop_
_entity_poly.entity_id
_entity_poly.type
_entity_poly.pdbx_seq_one_letter_code
_entity_poly.pdbx_strand_id
1 'polypeptide(L)'
;MNLLITKDEENDTLGFFFEKCSDIVSAIFENSSNIKLLSSQKLKNDIIFSMTVSDPAFVPFNFFAFTHGNEDGLIVNNQNYVGCNWNAEYWTDANLVYNYSCLSALQFGKYAIKQGANCFVGHNKAIKVQTLPKYENYFIEPLKKFMLALSENKNVRESVNQAKIQYTDEIDSLYMTDMFTASVLLENRDSLVCYGNAEIIL
;
A
#
# COMPACT_ATOMS: atom_id res chain seq x y z
N MET A 1 4.45 -15.59 6.83
CA MET A 1 3.12 -14.97 6.66
C MET A 1 2.62 -15.09 5.23
N ASN A 2 1.33 -14.82 4.95
CA ASN A 2 0.81 -14.81 3.57
C ASN A 2 0.71 -13.37 3.08
N LEU A 3 1.26 -13.08 1.89
CA LEU A 3 1.22 -11.77 1.26
C LEU A 3 0.52 -11.87 -0.10
N LEU A 4 -0.51 -11.07 -0.30
CA LEU A 4 -1.08 -10.80 -1.61
C LEU A 4 -0.62 -9.41 -2.05
N ILE A 5 0.18 -9.34 -3.10
CA ILE A 5 0.69 -8.11 -3.66
C ILE A 5 0.02 -7.87 -5.01
N THR A 6 -0.52 -6.68 -5.21
CA THR A 6 -1.10 -6.25 -6.48
C THR A 6 -0.36 -5.02 -7.02
N LYS A 7 -0.07 -5.00 -8.32
CA LYS A 7 0.60 -3.88 -8.99
C LYS A 7 0.01 -3.58 -10.35
N ASP A 8 -0.04 -2.31 -10.72
CA ASP A 8 -0.46 -1.83 -12.06
C ASP A 8 0.77 -1.39 -12.86
N GLU A 9 1.60 -2.36 -13.26
CA GLU A 9 2.84 -2.12 -14.03
C GLU A 9 2.60 -1.68 -15.47
N GLU A 10 1.40 -1.92 -16.01
CA GLU A 10 1.05 -1.50 -17.37
C GLU A 10 0.56 -0.04 -17.46
N ASN A 11 0.49 0.66 -16.32
CA ASN A 11 0.12 2.07 -16.31
C ASN A 11 1.18 2.94 -17.01
N ASP A 12 0.78 3.72 -18.01
CA ASP A 12 1.68 4.53 -18.84
C ASP A 12 2.51 5.55 -18.05
N THR A 13 2.01 6.00 -16.90
CA THR A 13 2.63 7.09 -16.10
C THR A 13 3.36 6.59 -14.88
N LEU A 14 2.78 5.68 -14.13
CA LEU A 14 3.27 5.21 -12.83
C LEU A 14 3.61 3.73 -12.79
N GLY A 15 3.44 2.97 -13.89
CA GLY A 15 3.63 1.52 -13.91
C GLY A 15 5.01 1.10 -13.41
N PHE A 16 6.07 1.74 -13.89
CA PHE A 16 7.43 1.47 -13.43
C PHE A 16 7.63 1.75 -11.92
N PHE A 17 6.99 2.82 -11.41
CA PHE A 17 7.03 3.14 -9.98
C PHE A 17 6.30 2.08 -9.15
N PHE A 18 5.12 1.65 -9.58
CA PHE A 18 4.35 0.59 -8.91
C PHE A 18 5.09 -0.76 -8.94
N GLU A 19 5.72 -1.09 -10.07
CA GLU A 19 6.56 -2.27 -10.18
C GLU A 19 7.70 -2.22 -9.16
N LYS A 20 8.47 -1.14 -9.12
CA LYS A 20 9.57 -0.96 -8.18
C LYS A 20 9.14 -1.05 -6.71
N CYS A 21 7.99 -0.46 -6.36
CA CYS A 21 7.41 -0.58 -5.03
C CYS A 21 7.10 -2.05 -4.67
N SER A 22 6.48 -2.80 -5.59
CA SER A 22 6.13 -4.21 -5.39
C SER A 22 7.36 -5.10 -5.26
N ASP A 23 8.41 -4.83 -6.03
CA ASP A 23 9.67 -5.58 -6.01
C ASP A 23 10.41 -5.40 -4.68
N ILE A 24 10.42 -4.17 -4.14
CA ILE A 24 10.98 -3.90 -2.81
C ILE A 24 10.27 -4.71 -1.73
N VAL A 25 8.92 -4.73 -1.75
CA VAL A 25 8.15 -5.52 -0.79
C VAL A 25 8.45 -7.01 -0.94
N SER A 26 8.44 -7.51 -2.18
CA SER A 26 8.74 -8.91 -2.47
C SER A 26 10.13 -9.29 -1.96
N ALA A 27 11.15 -8.49 -2.23
CA ALA A 27 12.53 -8.74 -1.80
C ALA A 27 12.69 -8.73 -0.26
N ILE A 28 11.99 -7.83 0.44
CA ILE A 28 12.05 -7.76 1.92
C ILE A 28 11.45 -9.02 2.56
N PHE A 29 10.39 -9.57 1.96
CA PHE A 29 9.63 -10.67 2.56
C PHE A 29 9.84 -12.04 1.90
N GLU A 30 10.67 -12.18 0.84
CA GLU A 30 10.84 -13.42 0.06
C GLU A 30 11.19 -14.66 0.91
N ASN A 31 11.99 -14.49 1.95
CA ASN A 31 12.44 -15.58 2.81
C ASN A 31 11.52 -15.90 4.00
N SER A 32 10.54 -15.05 4.27
CA SER A 32 9.67 -15.14 5.45
C SER A 32 8.19 -15.34 5.13
N SER A 33 7.82 -15.31 3.85
CA SER A 33 6.42 -15.23 3.44
C SER A 33 6.09 -16.07 2.22
N ASN A 34 4.84 -16.55 2.20
CA ASN A 34 4.20 -17.10 1.00
C ASN A 34 3.62 -15.93 0.21
N ILE A 35 4.24 -15.57 -0.92
CA ILE A 35 3.89 -14.38 -1.70
C ILE A 35 3.08 -14.80 -2.94
N LYS A 36 1.90 -14.21 -3.11
CA LYS A 36 1.13 -14.22 -4.35
C LYS A 36 1.19 -12.83 -4.97
N LEU A 37 1.74 -12.73 -6.18
CA LEU A 37 1.85 -11.48 -6.93
C LEU A 37 0.88 -11.46 -8.10
N LEU A 38 0.07 -10.40 -8.18
CA LEU A 38 -0.86 -10.15 -9.29
C LEU A 38 -0.49 -8.84 -9.99
N SER A 39 -0.34 -8.92 -11.29
CA SER A 39 -0.07 -7.80 -12.18
C SER A 39 -1.31 -7.36 -12.96
N SER A 40 -1.25 -6.21 -13.61
CA SER A 40 -2.36 -5.47 -14.23
C SER A 40 -3.42 -6.32 -14.93
N GLN A 41 -3.00 -7.27 -15.79
CA GLN A 41 -3.93 -8.12 -16.54
C GLN A 41 -4.74 -9.10 -15.67
N LYS A 42 -4.26 -9.40 -14.46
CA LYS A 42 -4.88 -10.32 -13.51
C LYS A 42 -5.60 -9.60 -12.36
N LEU A 43 -5.59 -8.26 -12.37
CA LEU A 43 -6.29 -7.48 -11.35
C LEU A 43 -7.79 -7.48 -11.61
N LYS A 44 -8.44 -8.57 -11.22
CA LYS A 44 -9.88 -8.78 -11.29
C LYS A 44 -10.40 -9.27 -9.96
N ASN A 45 -11.62 -8.89 -9.66
CA ASN A 45 -12.31 -9.24 -8.42
C ASN A 45 -12.32 -10.75 -8.15
N ASP A 46 -12.76 -11.55 -9.11
CA ASP A 46 -12.88 -13.00 -9.00
C ASP A 46 -11.54 -13.70 -8.75
N ILE A 47 -10.45 -13.18 -9.31
CA ILE A 47 -9.09 -13.73 -9.08
C ILE A 47 -8.66 -13.46 -7.64
N ILE A 48 -8.85 -12.24 -7.14
CA ILE A 48 -8.50 -11.90 -5.75
C ILE A 48 -9.33 -12.74 -4.78
N PHE A 49 -10.63 -12.88 -5.03
CA PHE A 49 -11.51 -13.74 -4.25
C PHE A 49 -10.99 -15.19 -4.21
N SER A 50 -10.65 -15.77 -5.36
CA SER A 50 -10.14 -17.13 -5.41
C SER A 50 -8.83 -17.33 -4.65
N MET A 51 -7.99 -16.29 -4.58
CA MET A 51 -6.70 -16.37 -3.91
C MET A 51 -6.75 -16.13 -2.39
N THR A 52 -7.79 -15.48 -1.90
CA THR A 52 -7.95 -15.15 -0.48
C THR A 52 -9.00 -16.03 0.19
N VAL A 53 -10.26 -15.95 -0.26
CA VAL A 53 -11.39 -16.61 0.39
C VAL A 53 -11.45 -18.12 0.07
N SER A 54 -11.10 -18.50 -1.18
CA SER A 54 -11.18 -19.89 -1.62
C SER A 54 -9.93 -20.74 -1.29
N ASP A 55 -8.89 -20.15 -0.73
CA ASP A 55 -7.66 -20.84 -0.33
C ASP A 55 -7.45 -20.78 1.19
N PRO A 56 -7.98 -21.76 1.97
CA PRO A 56 -7.83 -21.75 3.42
C PRO A 56 -6.39 -21.77 3.93
N ALA A 57 -5.43 -22.23 3.09
CA ALA A 57 -4.01 -22.21 3.44
C ALA A 57 -3.39 -20.82 3.33
N PHE A 58 -4.08 -19.89 2.66
CA PHE A 58 -3.61 -18.52 2.48
C PHE A 58 -4.17 -17.52 3.50
N VAL A 59 -5.03 -17.95 4.39
CA VAL A 59 -5.56 -17.10 5.47
C VAL A 59 -4.88 -17.40 6.81
N PRO A 60 -4.67 -16.39 7.67
CA PRO A 60 -4.85 -14.97 7.43
C PRO A 60 -3.79 -14.40 6.45
N PHE A 61 -4.12 -13.31 5.78
CA PHE A 61 -3.26 -12.71 4.78
C PHE A 61 -3.05 -11.20 5.00
N ASN A 62 -2.02 -10.67 4.35
CA ASN A 62 -1.74 -9.24 4.25
C ASN A 62 -1.85 -8.82 2.79
N PHE A 63 -2.55 -7.73 2.52
CA PHE A 63 -2.81 -7.22 1.19
C PHE A 63 -2.02 -5.93 0.96
N PHE A 64 -1.14 -5.93 -0.05
CA PHE A 64 -0.35 -4.77 -0.45
C PHE A 64 -0.71 -4.37 -1.88
N ALA A 65 -1.12 -3.11 -2.09
CA ALA A 65 -1.54 -2.63 -3.40
C ALA A 65 -0.74 -1.41 -3.86
N PHE A 66 -0.21 -1.50 -5.08
CA PHE A 66 0.52 -0.46 -5.78
C PHE A 66 -0.19 -0.17 -7.10
N THR A 67 -1.24 0.64 -7.03
CA THR A 67 -2.14 0.93 -8.14
C THR A 67 -2.73 2.32 -8.00
N HIS A 68 -3.43 2.79 -9.01
CA HIS A 68 -4.30 3.94 -8.82
C HIS A 68 -5.42 3.66 -7.83
N GLY A 69 -6.01 4.71 -7.27
CA GLY A 69 -7.13 4.62 -6.36
C GLY A 69 -8.02 5.84 -6.39
N ASN A 70 -9.21 5.66 -5.85
CA ASN A 70 -10.16 6.72 -5.54
C ASN A 70 -10.74 6.50 -4.13
N GLU A 71 -11.73 7.28 -3.76
CA GLU A 71 -12.37 7.17 -2.45
C GLU A 71 -12.98 5.78 -2.21
N ASP A 72 -13.52 5.15 -3.26
CA ASP A 72 -14.30 3.91 -3.19
C ASP A 72 -13.48 2.64 -3.40
N GLY A 73 -12.22 2.75 -3.86
CA GLY A 73 -11.43 1.55 -4.10
C GLY A 73 -10.14 1.75 -4.89
N LEU A 74 -9.61 0.63 -5.34
CA LEU A 74 -8.38 0.52 -6.12
C LEU A 74 -8.72 0.30 -7.58
N ILE A 75 -7.98 0.98 -8.47
CA ILE A 75 -8.31 1.11 -9.89
C ILE A 75 -7.20 0.52 -10.75
N VAL A 76 -7.61 -0.25 -11.76
CA VAL A 76 -6.81 -0.63 -12.92
C VAL A 76 -7.65 -0.45 -14.18
N ASN A 77 -7.08 0.07 -15.24
CA ASN A 77 -7.78 0.30 -16.52
C ASN A 77 -9.12 1.06 -16.34
N ASN A 78 -9.14 2.09 -15.50
CA ASN A 78 -10.31 2.91 -15.16
C ASN A 78 -11.48 2.13 -14.51
N GLN A 79 -11.25 0.94 -13.97
CA GLN A 79 -12.25 0.15 -13.26
C GLN A 79 -11.75 -0.22 -11.87
N ASN A 80 -12.65 -0.17 -10.88
CA ASN A 80 -12.33 -0.68 -9.56
C ASN A 80 -12.21 -2.21 -9.61
N TYR A 81 -11.04 -2.73 -9.26
CA TYR A 81 -10.82 -4.17 -9.08
C TYR A 81 -10.97 -4.60 -7.62
N VAL A 82 -10.88 -3.64 -6.68
CA VAL A 82 -11.17 -3.77 -5.25
C VAL A 82 -11.92 -2.52 -4.79
N GLY A 83 -13.01 -2.64 -4.03
CA GLY A 83 -13.74 -1.45 -3.57
C GLY A 83 -14.87 -1.69 -2.58
N CYS A 84 -15.57 -0.60 -2.24
CA CYS A 84 -16.65 -0.58 -1.25
C CYS A 84 -17.92 -1.41 -1.63
N ASN A 85 -18.04 -1.80 -2.88
CA ASN A 85 -19.18 -2.59 -3.37
C ASN A 85 -18.96 -4.10 -3.27
N TRP A 86 -17.89 -4.53 -2.61
CA TRP A 86 -17.49 -5.91 -2.54
C TRP A 86 -17.99 -6.61 -1.28
N ASN A 87 -18.06 -7.96 -1.35
CA ASN A 87 -18.53 -8.76 -0.24
C ASN A 87 -17.61 -8.64 0.98
N ALA A 88 -18.19 -8.63 2.16
CA ALA A 88 -17.50 -8.60 3.45
C ALA A 88 -16.46 -9.72 3.60
N GLU A 89 -16.69 -10.87 2.98
CA GLU A 89 -15.88 -12.07 3.05
C GLU A 89 -14.41 -11.86 2.65
N TYR A 90 -14.11 -10.86 1.80
CA TYR A 90 -12.74 -10.57 1.36
C TYR A 90 -11.84 -10.06 2.48
N TRP A 91 -12.41 -9.41 3.49
CA TRP A 91 -11.64 -8.68 4.48
C TRP A 91 -11.58 -9.35 5.84
N THR A 92 -12.44 -10.35 6.09
CA THR A 92 -12.57 -11.00 7.40
C THR A 92 -11.25 -11.58 7.91
N ASP A 93 -10.41 -12.11 7.01
CA ASP A 93 -9.13 -12.72 7.34
C ASP A 93 -7.91 -11.85 6.96
N ALA A 94 -8.15 -10.58 6.60
CA ALA A 94 -7.07 -9.65 6.28
C ALA A 94 -6.48 -9.05 7.56
N ASN A 95 -5.21 -9.35 7.84
CA ASN A 95 -4.49 -8.73 8.96
C ASN A 95 -4.14 -7.27 8.66
N LEU A 96 -3.47 -7.02 7.54
CA LEU A 96 -3.10 -5.69 7.08
C LEU A 96 -3.55 -5.48 5.64
N VAL A 97 -4.21 -4.36 5.40
CA VAL A 97 -4.51 -3.83 4.07
C VAL A 97 -3.69 -2.56 3.89
N TYR A 98 -2.63 -2.62 3.11
CA TYR A 98 -1.76 -1.47 2.80
C TYR A 98 -1.95 -1.04 1.35
N ASN A 99 -2.15 0.26 1.13
CA ASN A 99 -2.31 0.80 -0.22
C ASN A 99 -1.43 2.03 -0.45
N TYR A 100 -0.59 1.96 -1.48
CA TYR A 100 0.06 3.14 -2.04
C TYR A 100 -0.80 3.65 -3.21
N SER A 101 -1.93 4.29 -2.88
CA SER A 101 -2.98 4.70 -3.82
C SER A 101 -3.66 5.99 -3.37
N CYS A 102 -4.10 6.81 -4.31
CA CYS A 102 -4.81 8.06 -4.02
C CYS A 102 -6.12 7.80 -3.29
N LEU A 103 -6.44 8.63 -2.28
CA LEU A 103 -7.77 8.74 -1.63
C LEU A 103 -8.31 7.44 -1.00
N SER A 104 -7.59 6.33 -1.09
CA SER A 104 -8.07 5.01 -0.68
C SER A 104 -8.47 4.91 0.80
N ALA A 105 -7.96 5.81 1.65
CA ALA A 105 -8.31 5.84 3.06
C ALA A 105 -9.63 6.60 3.36
N LEU A 106 -10.25 7.28 2.41
CA LEU A 106 -11.46 8.07 2.69
C LEU A 106 -12.69 7.20 2.95
N GLN A 107 -13.05 6.34 2.01
CA GLN A 107 -14.20 5.44 2.13
C GLN A 107 -13.76 3.97 2.15
N PHE A 108 -12.94 3.55 1.18
CA PHE A 108 -12.50 2.16 1.05
C PHE A 108 -11.77 1.64 2.31
N GLY A 109 -10.84 2.40 2.90
CA GLY A 109 -10.15 1.97 4.11
C GLY A 109 -11.08 1.78 5.30
N LYS A 110 -12.04 2.68 5.49
CA LYS A 110 -13.06 2.56 6.54
C LYS A 110 -14.00 1.37 6.28
N TYR A 111 -14.34 1.15 5.01
CA TYR A 111 -15.14 0.01 4.59
C TYR A 111 -14.41 -1.31 4.88
N ALA A 112 -13.14 -1.46 4.50
CA ALA A 112 -12.36 -2.67 4.77
C ALA A 112 -12.32 -3.02 6.27
N ILE A 113 -12.09 -2.03 7.14
CA ILE A 113 -12.14 -2.22 8.60
C ILE A 113 -13.53 -2.63 9.07
N LYS A 114 -14.58 -1.98 8.58
CA LYS A 114 -15.97 -2.35 8.91
C LYS A 114 -16.31 -3.77 8.50
N GLN A 115 -15.70 -4.28 7.42
CA GLN A 115 -15.90 -5.63 6.90
C GLN A 115 -14.98 -6.68 7.52
N GLY A 116 -14.14 -6.31 8.48
CA GLY A 116 -13.39 -7.27 9.28
C GLY A 116 -11.88 -7.25 9.11
N ALA A 117 -11.31 -6.43 8.23
CA ALA A 117 -9.87 -6.25 8.19
C ALA A 117 -9.35 -5.72 9.55
N ASN A 118 -8.27 -6.30 10.08
CA ASN A 118 -7.73 -5.90 11.38
C ASN A 118 -7.12 -4.49 11.32
N CYS A 119 -6.37 -4.18 10.27
CA CYS A 119 -5.69 -2.89 10.11
C CYS A 119 -5.67 -2.45 8.64
N PHE A 120 -5.79 -1.16 8.42
CA PHE A 120 -5.67 -0.52 7.11
C PHE A 120 -4.67 0.64 7.18
N VAL A 121 -3.76 0.72 6.19
CA VAL A 121 -2.84 1.84 5.99
C VAL A 121 -2.96 2.32 4.54
N GLY A 122 -3.15 3.61 4.37
CA GLY A 122 -3.29 4.23 3.05
C GLY A 122 -3.36 5.75 3.14
N HIS A 123 -3.72 6.40 2.03
CA HIS A 123 -3.71 7.85 1.94
C HIS A 123 -5.12 8.44 1.83
N ASN A 124 -5.39 9.48 2.62
CA ASN A 124 -6.67 10.21 2.62
C ASN A 124 -6.69 11.42 1.67
N LYS A 125 -5.62 11.64 0.90
CA LYS A 125 -5.51 12.63 -0.17
C LYS A 125 -4.96 11.98 -1.44
N ALA A 126 -4.98 12.73 -2.54
CA ALA A 126 -4.26 12.34 -3.74
C ALA A 126 -2.75 12.34 -3.47
N ILE A 127 -2.10 11.23 -3.76
CA ILE A 127 -0.64 11.10 -3.67
C ILE A 127 -0.03 11.68 -4.94
N LYS A 128 1.07 12.37 -4.78
CA LYS A 128 1.86 12.88 -5.89
C LYS A 128 3.23 12.19 -5.87
N VAL A 129 3.67 11.71 -7.02
CA VAL A 129 4.96 11.04 -7.19
C VAL A 129 5.71 11.70 -8.34
N GLN A 130 7.00 11.87 -8.19
CA GLN A 130 7.89 12.30 -9.27
C GLN A 130 8.72 11.10 -9.73
N THR A 131 8.47 10.65 -10.96
CA THR A 131 9.10 9.45 -11.54
C THR A 131 10.44 9.72 -12.23
N LEU A 132 10.92 10.95 -12.23
CA LEU A 132 12.27 11.23 -12.71
C LEU A 132 13.32 10.54 -11.82
N PRO A 133 14.35 9.87 -12.38
CA PRO A 133 15.29 9.05 -11.61
C PRO A 133 15.93 9.76 -10.41
N LYS A 134 16.19 11.07 -10.51
CA LYS A 134 16.77 11.86 -9.42
C LYS A 134 15.84 12.09 -8.23
N TYR A 135 14.51 11.94 -8.43
CA TYR A 135 13.52 12.19 -7.39
C TYR A 135 12.86 10.93 -6.86
N GLU A 136 12.81 9.88 -7.66
CA GLU A 136 12.02 8.67 -7.40
C GLU A 136 12.31 8.07 -6.01
N ASN A 137 13.57 8.04 -5.61
CA ASN A 137 13.96 7.46 -4.33
C ASN A 137 13.35 8.20 -3.13
N TYR A 138 13.14 9.51 -3.19
CA TYR A 138 12.48 10.26 -2.12
C TYR A 138 11.05 9.77 -1.84
N PHE A 139 10.38 9.20 -2.84
CA PHE A 139 9.03 8.64 -2.69
C PHE A 139 9.03 7.15 -2.32
N ILE A 140 10.11 6.43 -2.60
CA ILE A 140 10.26 5.01 -2.33
C ILE A 140 10.80 4.73 -0.92
N GLU A 141 11.78 5.51 -0.43
CA GLU A 141 12.41 5.26 0.86
C GLU A 141 11.42 5.25 2.05
N PRO A 142 10.39 6.09 2.13
CA PRO A 142 9.37 5.97 3.18
C PRO A 142 8.62 4.64 3.15
N LEU A 143 8.25 4.13 1.97
CA LEU A 143 7.66 2.80 1.81
C LEU A 143 8.63 1.72 2.31
N LYS A 144 9.89 1.78 1.88
CA LYS A 144 10.91 0.81 2.26
C LYS A 144 11.12 0.79 3.78
N LYS A 145 11.14 1.95 4.45
CA LYS A 145 11.24 2.04 5.92
C LYS A 145 10.03 1.42 6.62
N PHE A 146 8.82 1.65 6.10
CA PHE A 146 7.62 1.00 6.59
C PHE A 146 7.74 -0.53 6.51
N MET A 147 8.13 -1.07 5.35
CA MET A 147 8.23 -2.51 5.11
C MET A 147 9.34 -3.17 5.92
N LEU A 148 10.50 -2.51 6.05
CA LEU A 148 11.60 -3.00 6.90
C LEU A 148 11.17 -3.06 8.37
N ALA A 149 10.48 -2.05 8.88
CA ALA A 149 9.98 -2.06 10.24
C ALA A 149 9.01 -3.23 10.50
N LEU A 150 8.11 -3.52 9.55
CA LEU A 150 7.24 -4.70 9.62
C LEU A 150 8.05 -6.01 9.62
N SER A 151 9.07 -6.14 8.77
CA SER A 151 9.91 -7.33 8.69
C SER A 151 10.77 -7.55 9.96
N GLU A 152 11.02 -6.48 10.72
CA GLU A 152 11.67 -6.51 12.04
C GLU A 152 10.72 -6.78 13.21
N ASN A 153 9.49 -7.24 12.93
CA ASN A 153 8.42 -7.51 13.91
C ASN A 153 7.98 -6.27 14.71
N LYS A 154 8.11 -5.06 14.16
CA LYS A 154 7.46 -3.87 14.71
C LYS A 154 5.97 -3.90 14.38
N ASN A 155 5.15 -3.34 15.26
CA ASN A 155 3.73 -3.22 14.97
C ASN A 155 3.46 -2.19 13.85
N VAL A 156 2.24 -2.17 13.32
CA VAL A 156 1.87 -1.29 12.19
C VAL A 156 2.00 0.19 12.58
N ARG A 157 1.68 0.58 13.80
CA ARG A 157 1.83 1.97 14.29
C ARG A 157 3.28 2.43 14.23
N GLU A 158 4.19 1.60 14.76
CA GLU A 158 5.63 1.90 14.73
C GLU A 158 6.13 1.96 13.28
N SER A 159 5.67 1.07 12.41
CA SER A 159 6.05 1.04 11.01
C SER A 159 5.57 2.29 10.25
N VAL A 160 4.33 2.75 10.49
CA VAL A 160 3.84 4.03 9.95
C VAL A 160 4.68 5.21 10.46
N ASN A 161 5.08 5.19 11.73
CA ASN A 161 5.94 6.24 12.29
C ASN A 161 7.33 6.24 11.62
N GLN A 162 7.93 5.07 11.35
CA GLN A 162 9.21 4.99 10.61
C GLN A 162 9.09 5.58 9.19
N ALA A 163 7.98 5.30 8.48
CA ALA A 163 7.73 5.94 7.19
C ALA A 163 7.61 7.47 7.31
N LYS A 164 6.90 7.97 8.32
CA LYS A 164 6.74 9.43 8.55
C LYS A 164 8.04 10.12 8.94
N ILE A 165 8.89 9.47 9.72
CA ILE A 165 10.25 9.95 10.03
C ILE A 165 11.06 10.06 8.73
N GLN A 166 11.08 9.01 7.92
CA GLN A 166 11.81 9.03 6.64
C GLN A 166 11.30 10.14 5.71
N TYR A 167 9.96 10.34 5.60
CA TYR A 167 9.44 11.49 4.87
C TYR A 167 9.98 12.82 5.39
N THR A 168 10.08 12.98 6.73
CA THR A 168 10.59 14.20 7.35
C THR A 168 12.07 14.41 7.02
N ASP A 169 12.88 13.36 7.09
CA ASP A 169 14.31 13.42 6.74
C ASP A 169 14.50 13.84 5.26
N GLU A 170 13.68 13.30 4.35
CA GLU A 170 13.73 13.68 2.93
C GLU A 170 13.28 15.13 2.71
N ILE A 171 12.21 15.58 3.39
CA ILE A 171 11.74 16.97 3.35
C ILE A 171 12.84 17.91 3.80
N ASP A 172 13.48 17.62 4.95
CA ASP A 172 14.54 18.48 5.51
C ASP A 172 15.76 18.55 4.58
N SER A 173 16.10 17.45 3.93
CA SER A 173 17.21 17.39 2.95
C SER A 173 16.96 18.28 1.71
N LEU A 174 15.69 18.45 1.33
CA LEU A 174 15.28 19.18 0.13
C LEU A 174 14.83 20.62 0.41
N TYR A 175 14.55 20.97 1.67
CA TYR A 175 13.92 22.24 2.02
C TYR A 175 14.60 23.48 1.44
N MET A 176 15.95 23.51 1.39
CA MET A 176 16.70 24.65 0.86
C MET A 176 17.04 24.53 -0.63
N THR A 177 16.89 23.34 -1.23
CA THR A 177 17.34 23.06 -2.60
C THR A 177 16.22 22.82 -3.59
N ASP A 178 15.14 22.19 -3.13
CA ASP A 178 13.94 21.90 -3.94
C ASP A 178 12.67 21.92 -3.08
N MET A 179 12.20 23.13 -2.78
CA MET A 179 11.01 23.35 -1.95
C MET A 179 9.74 22.75 -2.58
N PHE A 180 9.67 22.62 -3.91
CA PHE A 180 8.51 22.01 -4.58
C PHE A 180 8.44 20.52 -4.24
N THR A 181 9.52 19.76 -4.42
CA THR A 181 9.56 18.32 -4.05
C THR A 181 9.35 18.13 -2.55
N ALA A 182 9.96 18.97 -1.71
CA ALA A 182 9.74 18.94 -0.25
C ALA A 182 8.26 19.12 0.12
N SER A 183 7.55 20.05 -0.52
CA SER A 183 6.11 20.26 -0.27
C SER A 183 5.24 19.07 -0.69
N VAL A 184 5.58 18.42 -1.80
CA VAL A 184 4.89 17.20 -2.27
C VAL A 184 5.07 16.06 -1.27
N LEU A 185 6.29 15.85 -0.77
CA LEU A 185 6.57 14.83 0.27
C LEU A 185 5.83 15.13 1.58
N LEU A 186 5.73 16.40 1.97
CA LEU A 186 4.96 16.84 3.13
C LEU A 186 3.47 16.48 2.99
N GLU A 187 2.87 16.77 1.84
CA GLU A 187 1.48 16.39 1.56
C GLU A 187 1.27 14.86 1.63
N ASN A 188 2.18 14.07 1.05
CA ASN A 188 2.13 12.62 1.09
C ASN A 188 2.27 12.09 2.52
N ARG A 189 3.24 12.59 3.31
CA ARG A 189 3.42 12.24 4.72
C ARG A 189 2.16 12.48 5.54
N ASP A 190 1.58 13.66 5.40
CA ASP A 190 0.42 14.09 6.20
C ASP A 190 -0.88 13.38 5.76
N SER A 191 -0.92 12.87 4.54
CA SER A 191 -2.05 12.08 4.03
C SER A 191 -2.01 10.61 4.47
N LEU A 192 -0.86 10.09 4.91
CA LEU A 192 -0.69 8.70 5.34
C LEU A 192 -1.39 8.48 6.68
N VAL A 193 -2.40 7.62 6.70
CA VAL A 193 -3.24 7.31 7.87
C VAL A 193 -3.35 5.80 8.09
N CYS A 194 -3.67 5.45 9.34
CA CYS A 194 -3.92 4.09 9.77
C CYS A 194 -5.29 4.00 10.44
N TYR A 195 -6.08 2.95 10.13
CA TYR A 195 -7.36 2.63 10.76
C TYR A 195 -7.34 1.22 11.34
N GLY A 196 -8.19 0.96 12.33
CA GLY A 196 -8.28 -0.34 12.99
C GLY A 196 -7.19 -0.57 14.04
N ASN A 197 -6.80 -1.84 14.23
CA ASN A 197 -5.83 -2.23 15.25
C ASN A 197 -4.39 -2.04 14.76
N ALA A 198 -3.79 -0.91 15.05
CA ALA A 198 -2.42 -0.61 14.65
C ALA A 198 -1.33 -1.30 15.51
N GLU A 199 -1.71 -2.02 16.56
CA GLU A 199 -0.77 -2.75 17.43
C GLU A 199 -0.47 -4.18 16.92
N ILE A 200 -1.05 -4.60 15.80
CA ILE A 200 -0.75 -5.90 15.20
C ILE A 200 0.70 -5.98 14.74
N ILE A 201 1.29 -7.17 14.93
CA ILE A 201 2.58 -7.59 14.37
C ILE A 201 2.27 -8.64 13.31
N LEU A 202 2.95 -8.59 12.17
CA LEU A 202 2.70 -9.49 11.02
C LEU A 202 3.53 -10.76 11.08
#